data_293a6511c1962f9cf32cfb0ddc6d695a
#
_entry.id   293a6511c1962f9cf32cfb0ddc6d695a
#
_cell.length_a   1.000
_cell.length_b   1.000
_cell.length_c   1.000
_cell.angle_alpha   90.00
_cell.angle_beta   90.00
_cell.angle_gamma   90.00
#
_symmetry.space_group_name_H-M   'P 1'
#
loop_
_entity.id
_entity.type
_entity.pdbx_description
1 polymer ?
#
loop_
_entity_poly.entity_id
_entity_poly.type
_entity_poly.pdbx_seq_one_letter_code
_entity_poly.pdbx_strand_id
1 'polypeptide(L)'
;MRICLIFAMRAEAQPIIEYFGLKEQEGFFNPLLCKLYADSPPAPLLERGEQLQKVASTLLQEDSTYSSPLSKRGGGGESLFVVLNGVSHDRDLIGCEAAAVTTQVAIQKLQPDLVISCGTCGGWQRYGARVGQTYIADGVMFHDRRVPGDNEWDTQGLGNYKVWEGSWRIAEALGLPMGKVTTGSSFDLSPEEDALIDANGGRLKEMEGAAVAFVCSLYKVPVMLVKAVTNLRDVTIAQPDEGTDSQIDDFQENLKRASLSLRETLVKIISLC
;
A
#
# COMPACT_ATOMS: atom_id res chain seq x y z
N MET A 1 5.87 -14.29 -11.03
CA MET A 1 4.84 -13.58 -10.23
C MET A 1 4.75 -12.13 -10.71
N ARG A 2 3.57 -11.55 -10.68
CA ARG A 2 3.30 -10.16 -11.08
C ARG A 2 3.03 -9.33 -9.83
N ILE A 3 3.99 -8.49 -9.47
CA ILE A 3 3.91 -7.62 -8.29
C ILE A 3 3.57 -6.21 -8.73
N CYS A 4 2.55 -5.60 -8.12
CA CYS A 4 2.18 -4.22 -8.34
C CYS A 4 2.41 -3.41 -7.06
N LEU A 5 3.38 -2.50 -7.10
CA LEU A 5 3.64 -1.53 -6.04
C LEU A 5 2.79 -0.28 -6.29
N ILE A 6 2.00 0.13 -5.31
CA ILE A 6 1.16 1.34 -5.39
C ILE A 6 1.71 2.38 -4.42
N PHE A 7 1.99 3.56 -4.93
CA PHE A 7 2.46 4.72 -4.18
C PHE A 7 1.55 5.93 -4.41
N ALA A 8 1.42 6.77 -3.39
CA ALA A 8 0.76 8.05 -3.52
C ALA A 8 1.67 9.10 -4.15
N MET A 9 2.90 9.22 -3.66
CA MET A 9 3.81 10.30 -4.02
C MET A 9 4.98 9.83 -4.87
N ARG A 10 5.38 10.69 -5.83
CA ARG A 10 6.55 10.47 -6.69
C ARG A 10 7.82 10.35 -5.87
N ALA A 11 8.00 11.19 -4.85
CA ALA A 11 9.19 11.20 -4.00
C ALA A 11 9.41 9.86 -3.24
N GLU A 12 8.33 9.15 -2.93
CA GLU A 12 8.41 7.82 -2.30
C GLU A 12 8.79 6.72 -3.30
N ALA A 13 8.27 6.80 -4.52
CA ALA A 13 8.47 5.79 -5.56
C ALA A 13 9.79 5.96 -6.33
N GLN A 14 10.30 7.18 -6.46
CA GLN A 14 11.47 7.49 -7.28
C GLN A 14 12.68 6.59 -6.97
N PRO A 15 13.06 6.34 -5.69
CA PRO A 15 14.21 5.49 -5.40
C PRO A 15 14.07 4.04 -5.89
N ILE A 16 12.86 3.47 -5.92
CA ILE A 16 12.63 2.10 -6.42
C ILE A 16 12.56 2.07 -7.95
N ILE A 17 11.97 3.09 -8.57
CA ILE A 17 11.94 3.25 -10.02
C ILE A 17 13.37 3.31 -10.58
N GLU A 18 14.23 4.13 -9.99
CA GLU A 18 15.62 4.28 -10.37
C GLU A 18 16.43 3.00 -10.13
N TYR A 19 16.23 2.34 -9.00
CA TYR A 19 16.95 1.11 -8.66
C TYR A 19 16.71 -0.01 -9.68
N PHE A 20 15.46 -0.19 -10.14
CA PHE A 20 15.11 -1.20 -11.14
C PHE A 20 15.19 -0.68 -12.59
N GLY A 21 15.51 0.60 -12.81
CA GLY A 21 15.58 1.20 -14.14
C GLY A 21 14.25 1.21 -14.89
N LEU A 22 13.13 1.30 -14.16
CA LEU A 22 11.80 1.24 -14.74
C LEU A 22 11.50 2.51 -15.54
N LYS A 23 10.74 2.36 -16.63
CA LYS A 23 10.36 3.46 -17.52
C LYS A 23 8.88 3.73 -17.43
N GLU A 24 8.50 5.02 -17.51
CA GLU A 24 7.10 5.42 -17.60
C GLU A 24 6.47 4.85 -18.87
N GLN A 25 5.32 4.23 -18.73
CA GLN A 25 4.49 3.72 -19.82
C GLN A 25 3.42 4.77 -20.12
N GLU A 26 3.77 5.79 -20.91
CA GLU A 26 2.92 6.93 -21.20
C GLU A 26 1.54 6.51 -21.72
N GLY A 27 0.50 7.15 -21.21
CA GLY A 27 -0.87 6.96 -21.65
C GLY A 27 -1.51 5.62 -21.29
N PHE A 28 -0.81 4.72 -20.59
CA PHE A 28 -1.33 3.38 -20.27
C PHE A 28 -2.67 3.42 -19.51
N PHE A 29 -2.84 4.36 -18.61
CA PHE A 29 -4.07 4.52 -17.83
C PHE A 29 -5.03 5.60 -18.37
N ASN A 30 -4.78 6.17 -19.55
CA ASN A 30 -5.67 7.21 -20.10
C ASN A 30 -7.15 6.81 -20.04
N PRO A 31 -8.06 7.76 -19.70
CA PRO A 31 -7.82 9.19 -19.42
C PRO A 31 -7.45 9.51 -17.96
N LEU A 32 -7.16 8.52 -17.13
CA LEU A 32 -6.82 8.72 -15.71
C LEU A 32 -5.40 9.30 -15.55
N LEU A 33 -5.19 10.04 -14.46
CA LEU A 33 -3.91 10.71 -14.17
C LEU A 33 -2.86 9.79 -13.55
N CYS A 34 -3.22 8.57 -13.14
CA CYS A 34 -2.27 7.61 -12.57
C CYS A 34 -1.22 7.20 -13.60
N LYS A 35 -0.01 6.89 -13.10
CA LYS A 35 1.15 6.60 -13.92
C LYS A 35 1.65 5.18 -13.68
N LEU A 36 2.10 4.51 -14.75
CA LEU A 36 2.72 3.20 -14.71
C LEU A 36 4.20 3.30 -15.04
N TYR A 37 5.03 2.63 -14.24
CA TYR A 37 6.44 2.39 -14.53
C TYR A 37 6.70 0.89 -14.57
N ALA A 38 7.33 0.42 -15.65
CA ALA A 38 7.66 -0.98 -15.87
C ALA A 38 8.93 -1.09 -16.74
N ASP A 39 9.54 -2.26 -16.76
CA ASP A 39 10.68 -2.56 -17.65
C ASP A 39 10.24 -2.65 -19.11
N SER A 40 9.02 -3.13 -19.34
CA SER A 40 8.38 -3.22 -20.66
C SER A 40 6.87 -3.03 -20.55
N PRO A 41 6.20 -2.59 -21.64
CA PRO A 41 4.74 -2.47 -21.63
C PRO A 41 4.07 -3.80 -21.28
N PRO A 42 3.04 -3.80 -20.41
CA PRO A 42 2.25 -5.01 -20.16
C PRO A 42 1.56 -5.50 -21.44
N ALA A 43 1.52 -6.82 -21.64
CA ALA A 43 0.82 -7.40 -22.78
C ALA A 43 -0.67 -7.01 -22.81
N PRO A 44 -1.27 -6.83 -24.00
CA PRO A 44 -2.68 -6.47 -24.15
C PRO A 44 -3.63 -7.46 -23.46
N LEU A 45 -4.74 -6.97 -22.93
CA LEU A 45 -5.74 -7.78 -22.19
C LEU A 45 -6.38 -8.89 -23.07
N LEU A 46 -6.49 -8.69 -24.38
CA LEU A 46 -7.07 -9.67 -25.31
C LEU A 46 -6.29 -10.98 -25.36
N GLU A 47 -4.97 -10.92 -25.37
CA GLU A 47 -4.11 -12.12 -25.35
C GLU A 47 -4.19 -12.88 -24.01
N ARG A 48 -4.59 -12.18 -22.93
CA ARG A 48 -4.76 -12.76 -21.59
C ARG A 48 -6.14 -13.40 -21.40
N GLY A 49 -7.17 -12.88 -22.06
CA GLY A 49 -8.53 -13.43 -22.00
C GLY A 49 -8.60 -14.87 -22.49
N GLU A 50 -7.88 -15.20 -23.55
CA GLU A 50 -7.80 -16.57 -24.09
C GLU A 50 -7.03 -17.52 -23.15
N GLN A 51 -5.99 -17.05 -22.48
CA GLN A 51 -5.27 -17.83 -21.47
C GLN A 51 -6.10 -18.06 -20.21
N LEU A 52 -6.91 -17.08 -19.78
CA LEU A 52 -7.79 -17.22 -18.63
C LEU A 52 -8.97 -18.15 -18.89
N GLN A 53 -9.54 -18.18 -20.09
CA GLN A 53 -10.56 -19.15 -20.48
C GLN A 53 -10.04 -20.59 -20.46
N LYS A 54 -8.80 -20.83 -20.92
CA LYS A 54 -8.14 -22.12 -20.80
C LYS A 54 -7.90 -22.56 -19.36
N VAL A 55 -7.52 -21.62 -18.48
CA VAL A 55 -7.29 -21.90 -17.04
C VAL A 55 -8.61 -22.11 -16.31
N ALA A 56 -9.66 -21.33 -16.62
CA ALA A 56 -10.97 -21.48 -16.02
C ALA A 56 -11.62 -22.85 -16.34
N SER A 57 -11.47 -23.33 -17.57
CA SER A 57 -11.95 -24.66 -17.96
C SER A 57 -11.23 -25.82 -17.26
N THR A 58 -9.98 -25.61 -16.84
CA THR A 58 -9.18 -26.60 -16.09
C THR A 58 -9.51 -26.56 -14.58
N LEU A 59 -9.83 -25.38 -14.03
CA LEU A 59 -10.09 -25.19 -12.60
C LEU A 59 -11.51 -25.64 -12.16
N LEU A 60 -12.43 -25.83 -13.09
CA LEU A 60 -13.78 -26.36 -12.79
C LEU A 60 -13.81 -27.88 -12.57
N GLN A 61 -12.68 -28.56 -12.68
CA GLN A 61 -12.59 -30.03 -12.53
C GLN A 61 -11.86 -30.51 -11.26
N GLU A 62 -11.33 -29.64 -10.41
CA GLU A 62 -10.64 -30.09 -9.19
C GLU A 62 -11.16 -29.42 -7.92
N ASP A 63 -11.66 -30.29 -7.04
CA ASP A 63 -12.23 -30.04 -5.72
C ASP A 63 -11.17 -29.56 -4.68
N SER A 64 -11.61 -28.64 -3.84
CA SER A 64 -11.17 -28.22 -2.51
C SER A 64 -9.85 -28.76 -1.94
N THR A 65 -8.81 -27.96 -2.01
CA THR A 65 -7.87 -27.69 -0.92
C THR A 65 -7.18 -26.35 -1.19
N TYR A 66 -7.25 -25.43 -0.23
CA TYR A 66 -6.66 -24.09 -0.32
C TYR A 66 -5.14 -24.18 -0.42
N SER A 67 -4.63 -24.31 -1.62
CA SER A 67 -3.22 -24.14 -1.94
C SER A 67 -3.02 -22.73 -2.51
N SER A 68 -2.02 -22.04 -2.02
CA SER A 68 -1.60 -20.70 -2.43
C SER A 68 -1.77 -20.48 -3.95
N PRO A 69 -2.38 -19.35 -4.41
CA PRO A 69 -2.54 -19.04 -5.83
C PRO A 69 -1.22 -18.93 -6.60
N LEU A 70 -0.10 -18.84 -5.90
CA LEU A 70 1.23 -18.56 -6.45
C LEU A 70 1.91 -19.77 -7.13
N SER A 71 1.42 -21.00 -6.92
CA SER A 71 2.13 -22.20 -7.39
C SER A 71 1.70 -22.76 -8.76
N LYS A 72 0.69 -22.20 -9.44
CA LYS A 72 0.09 -22.83 -10.63
C LYS A 72 -0.14 -21.92 -11.85
N ARG A 73 0.66 -20.88 -12.06
CA ARG A 73 0.61 -20.14 -13.32
C ARG A 73 1.88 -20.39 -14.12
N GLY A 74 1.78 -21.34 -15.07
CA GLY A 74 2.86 -21.64 -15.99
C GLY A 74 3.16 -20.49 -16.96
N GLY A 75 4.45 -20.17 -17.15
CA GLY A 75 4.96 -19.56 -18.36
C GLY A 75 4.97 -18.02 -18.46
N GLY A 76 4.74 -17.27 -17.38
CA GLY A 76 4.92 -15.81 -17.39
C GLY A 76 6.12 -15.42 -16.53
N GLY A 77 7.10 -14.71 -17.11
CA GLY A 77 8.23 -14.15 -16.35
C GLY A 77 7.77 -13.25 -15.20
N GLU A 78 8.63 -13.06 -14.23
CA GLU A 78 8.40 -12.12 -13.14
C GLU A 78 8.22 -10.71 -13.71
N SER A 79 7.18 -10.00 -13.27
CA SER A 79 6.91 -8.63 -13.72
C SER A 79 6.70 -7.73 -12.52
N LEU A 80 7.44 -6.64 -12.47
CA LEU A 80 7.32 -5.59 -11.47
C LEU A 80 6.66 -4.37 -12.10
N PHE A 81 5.60 -3.90 -11.46
CA PHE A 81 4.89 -2.69 -11.83
C PHE A 81 4.92 -1.70 -10.68
N VAL A 82 5.28 -0.46 -10.95
CA VAL A 82 5.15 0.66 -10.02
C VAL A 82 4.07 1.59 -10.54
N VAL A 83 3.03 1.78 -9.75
CA VAL A 83 1.88 2.62 -10.11
C VAL A 83 1.79 3.77 -9.12
N LEU A 84 1.69 4.99 -9.64
CA LEU A 84 1.46 6.21 -8.88
C LEU A 84 0.01 6.65 -9.02
N ASN A 85 -0.54 7.25 -7.96
CA ASN A 85 -1.87 7.86 -8.00
C ASN A 85 -1.98 8.96 -9.07
N GLY A 86 -0.85 9.56 -9.45
CA GLY A 86 -0.76 10.59 -10.47
C GLY A 86 -0.59 11.98 -9.90
N VAL A 87 -0.67 12.97 -10.78
CA VAL A 87 -0.41 14.38 -10.48
C VAL A 87 -1.54 15.23 -11.03
N SER A 88 -2.02 16.17 -10.24
CA SER A 88 -2.95 17.22 -10.66
C SER A 88 -2.44 18.57 -10.16
N HIS A 89 -2.41 19.57 -11.03
CA HIS A 89 -1.91 20.91 -10.71
C HIS A 89 -0.51 20.89 -10.04
N ASP A 90 0.40 20.12 -10.61
CA ASP A 90 1.77 19.90 -10.14
C ASP A 90 1.94 19.30 -8.73
N ARG A 91 0.87 18.73 -8.18
CA ARG A 91 0.86 18.04 -6.88
C ARG A 91 0.49 16.58 -7.04
N ASP A 92 1.17 15.73 -6.29
CA ASP A 92 0.83 14.32 -6.21
C ASP A 92 -0.59 14.14 -5.63
N LEU A 93 -1.35 13.21 -6.21
CA LEU A 93 -2.69 12.86 -5.73
C LEU A 93 -2.56 11.90 -4.54
N ILE A 94 -2.87 12.41 -3.36
CA ILE A 94 -2.86 11.66 -2.10
C ILE A 94 -4.28 11.33 -1.64
N GLY A 95 -4.41 10.40 -0.70
CA GLY A 95 -5.65 10.08 -0.01
C GLY A 95 -6.42 8.89 -0.58
N CYS A 96 -7.48 8.54 0.12
CA CYS A 96 -8.24 7.31 -0.09
C CYS A 96 -8.87 7.21 -1.48
N GLU A 97 -9.41 8.31 -2.01
CA GLU A 97 -10.12 8.35 -3.30
C GLU A 97 -9.16 8.05 -4.46
N ALA A 98 -8.02 8.74 -4.48
CA ALA A 98 -7.00 8.53 -5.49
C ALA A 98 -6.45 7.11 -5.44
N ALA A 99 -6.14 6.60 -4.24
CA ALA A 99 -5.63 5.26 -4.03
C ALA A 99 -6.64 4.18 -4.44
N ALA A 100 -7.93 4.37 -4.15
CA ALA A 100 -8.97 3.41 -4.53
C ALA A 100 -9.10 3.31 -6.06
N VAL A 101 -9.19 4.45 -6.76
CA VAL A 101 -9.30 4.50 -8.23
C VAL A 101 -8.05 3.88 -8.88
N THR A 102 -6.87 4.28 -8.41
CA THR A 102 -5.59 3.74 -8.91
C THR A 102 -5.50 2.24 -8.73
N THR A 103 -5.83 1.73 -7.55
CA THR A 103 -5.79 0.30 -7.25
C THR A 103 -6.76 -0.49 -8.13
N GLN A 104 -7.99 0.00 -8.31
CA GLN A 104 -8.98 -0.65 -9.17
C GLN A 104 -8.48 -0.76 -10.60
N VAL A 105 -7.99 0.32 -11.18
CA VAL A 105 -7.51 0.34 -12.57
C VAL A 105 -6.25 -0.51 -12.74
N ALA A 106 -5.33 -0.46 -11.76
CA ALA A 106 -4.15 -1.30 -11.76
C ALA A 106 -4.53 -2.80 -11.74
N ILE A 107 -5.44 -3.21 -10.86
CA ILE A 107 -5.91 -4.59 -10.80
C ILE A 107 -6.55 -5.01 -12.14
N GLN A 108 -7.45 -4.20 -12.68
CA GLN A 108 -8.15 -4.51 -13.92
C GLN A 108 -7.20 -4.63 -15.13
N LYS A 109 -6.25 -3.69 -15.28
CA LYS A 109 -5.35 -3.65 -16.44
C LYS A 109 -4.10 -4.51 -16.28
N LEU A 110 -3.55 -4.62 -15.08
CA LEU A 110 -2.29 -5.32 -14.83
C LEU A 110 -2.49 -6.75 -14.33
N GLN A 111 -3.63 -7.07 -13.72
CA GLN A 111 -3.94 -8.39 -13.13
C GLN A 111 -2.78 -8.91 -12.25
N PRO A 112 -2.38 -8.18 -11.20
CA PRO A 112 -1.28 -8.58 -10.33
C PRO A 112 -1.65 -9.81 -9.50
N ASP A 113 -0.62 -10.62 -9.17
CA ASP A 113 -0.75 -11.71 -8.21
C ASP A 113 -0.65 -11.20 -6.77
N LEU A 114 0.03 -10.06 -6.57
CA LEU A 114 0.19 -9.37 -5.29
C LEU A 114 0.21 -7.85 -5.51
N VAL A 115 -0.59 -7.14 -4.73
CA VAL A 115 -0.51 -5.68 -4.60
C VAL A 115 0.26 -5.34 -3.33
N ILE A 116 1.21 -4.42 -3.41
CA ILE A 116 1.91 -3.87 -2.24
C ILE A 116 1.61 -2.38 -2.16
N SER A 117 0.87 -1.94 -1.13
CA SER A 117 0.71 -0.53 -0.81
C SER A 117 1.98 -0.03 -0.13
N CYS A 118 2.70 0.82 -0.81
CA CYS A 118 3.98 1.34 -0.39
C CYS A 118 3.85 2.82 -0.03
N GLY A 119 4.71 3.32 0.85
CA GLY A 119 4.77 4.74 1.15
C GLY A 119 5.26 5.03 2.55
N THR A 120 5.09 6.27 2.95
CA THR A 120 5.50 6.75 4.28
C THR A 120 4.32 6.82 5.24
N CYS A 121 4.62 6.92 6.54
CA CYS A 121 3.62 6.99 7.59
C CYS A 121 4.14 7.77 8.81
N GLY A 122 3.21 8.23 9.64
CA GLY A 122 3.50 8.59 11.02
C GLY A 122 3.47 7.35 11.90
N GLY A 123 4.34 7.32 12.92
CA GLY A 123 4.37 6.26 13.93
C GLY A 123 4.32 6.85 15.33
N TRP A 124 4.13 6.02 16.36
CA TRP A 124 4.15 6.43 17.76
C TRP A 124 5.41 5.93 18.47
N GLN A 125 6.15 6.87 19.07
CA GLN A 125 7.35 6.52 19.84
C GLN A 125 7.01 5.63 21.05
N ARG A 126 5.85 5.85 21.67
CA ARG A 126 5.34 5.01 22.77
C ARG A 126 5.20 3.52 22.40
N TYR A 127 5.12 3.23 21.11
CA TYR A 127 5.09 1.85 20.57
C TYR A 127 6.41 1.45 19.89
N GLY A 128 7.47 2.22 20.09
CA GLY A 128 8.82 1.92 19.60
C GLY A 128 9.09 2.35 18.16
N ALA A 129 8.21 3.14 17.53
CA ALA A 129 8.45 3.66 16.20
C ALA A 129 9.65 4.64 16.19
N ARG A 130 10.41 4.61 15.10
CA ARG A 130 11.56 5.48 14.87
C ARG A 130 11.55 5.98 13.43
N VAL A 131 11.92 7.24 13.23
CA VAL A 131 12.06 7.83 11.89
C VAL A 131 13.02 7.01 11.04
N GLY A 132 12.61 6.71 9.81
CA GLY A 132 13.35 5.88 8.86
C GLY A 132 13.16 4.36 9.09
N GLN A 133 12.43 3.93 10.11
CA GLN A 133 12.13 2.51 10.32
C GLN A 133 11.01 2.06 9.37
N THR A 134 11.22 0.94 8.68
CA THR A 134 10.22 0.33 7.81
C THR A 134 9.47 -0.79 8.52
N TYR A 135 8.17 -0.81 8.32
CA TYR A 135 7.22 -1.79 8.87
C TYR A 135 6.53 -2.57 7.76
N ILE A 136 6.18 -3.81 8.05
CA ILE A 136 5.16 -4.57 7.31
C ILE A 136 3.87 -4.57 8.15
N ALA A 137 2.74 -4.31 7.52
CA ALA A 137 1.47 -4.32 8.23
C ALA A 137 1.03 -5.74 8.62
N ASP A 138 0.47 -5.89 9.81
CA ASP A 138 -0.23 -7.09 10.28
C ASP A 138 -1.76 -7.00 10.12
N GLY A 139 -2.25 -5.81 9.76
CA GLY A 139 -3.64 -5.50 9.48
C GLY A 139 -3.78 -4.04 9.07
N VAL A 140 -4.93 -3.68 8.53
CA VAL A 140 -5.20 -2.30 8.12
C VAL A 140 -6.65 -1.92 8.36
N MET A 141 -6.90 -0.68 8.79
CA MET A 141 -8.23 -0.16 9.07
C MET A 141 -8.34 1.33 8.71
N PHE A 142 -9.57 1.82 8.56
CA PHE A 142 -9.85 3.25 8.57
C PHE A 142 -9.98 3.75 10.03
N HIS A 143 -9.54 4.98 10.31
CA HIS A 143 -9.74 5.63 11.60
C HIS A 143 -10.68 6.84 11.54
N ASP A 144 -10.96 7.36 10.36
CA ASP A 144 -11.82 8.52 10.13
C ASP A 144 -13.24 8.17 9.63
N ARG A 145 -13.48 6.91 9.26
CA ARG A 145 -14.81 6.45 8.82
C ARG A 145 -15.66 6.06 10.02
N ARG A 146 -16.75 6.79 10.20
CA ARG A 146 -17.74 6.55 11.25
C ARG A 146 -19.09 6.26 10.61
N VAL A 147 -19.60 5.06 10.87
CA VAL A 147 -20.95 4.67 10.50
C VAL A 147 -21.66 4.32 11.81
N PRO A 148 -22.31 5.31 12.47
CA PRO A 148 -22.97 5.07 13.75
C PRO A 148 -24.15 4.11 13.55
N GLY A 149 -24.27 3.15 14.46
CA GLY A 149 -25.33 2.15 14.39
C GLY A 149 -25.10 1.04 15.41
N ASP A 150 -25.53 -0.15 15.06
CA ASP A 150 -25.17 -1.35 15.80
C ASP A 150 -23.73 -1.80 15.44
N ASN A 151 -23.22 -2.76 16.20
CA ASN A 151 -21.82 -3.22 16.09
C ASN A 151 -21.38 -3.65 14.66
N GLU A 152 -22.29 -4.01 13.79
CA GLU A 152 -21.97 -4.42 12.41
C GLU A 152 -21.58 -3.22 11.56
N TRP A 153 -22.28 -2.09 11.67
CA TRP A 153 -21.98 -0.87 10.93
C TRP A 153 -20.69 -0.20 11.38
N ASP A 154 -20.42 -0.16 12.68
CA ASP A 154 -19.16 0.36 13.22
C ASP A 154 -17.98 -0.49 12.72
N THR A 155 -18.12 -1.82 12.73
CA THR A 155 -17.11 -2.74 12.22
C THR A 155 -16.88 -2.54 10.72
N GLN A 156 -17.95 -2.34 9.96
CA GLN A 156 -17.85 -2.02 8.53
C GLN A 156 -17.19 -0.66 8.28
N GLY A 157 -17.45 0.32 9.13
CA GLY A 157 -16.79 1.63 9.11
C GLY A 157 -15.27 1.47 9.21
N LEU A 158 -14.80 0.79 10.25
CA LEU A 158 -13.37 0.53 10.47
C LEU A 158 -12.73 -0.32 9.35
N GLY A 159 -13.46 -1.29 8.80
CA GLY A 159 -13.02 -2.15 7.72
C GLY A 159 -12.16 -3.34 8.15
N ASN A 160 -11.16 -3.16 9.00
CA ASN A 160 -10.27 -4.22 9.53
C ASN A 160 -9.85 -5.25 8.44
N TYR A 161 -9.26 -4.77 7.35
CA TYR A 161 -8.87 -5.60 6.21
C TYR A 161 -7.67 -6.47 6.56
N LYS A 162 -7.73 -7.74 6.16
CA LYS A 162 -6.61 -8.68 6.30
C LYS A 162 -5.54 -8.39 5.26
N VAL A 163 -4.30 -8.57 5.67
CA VAL A 163 -3.14 -8.55 4.77
C VAL A 163 -2.80 -9.97 4.31
N TRP A 164 -2.03 -10.08 3.24
CA TRP A 164 -1.55 -11.36 2.72
C TRP A 164 -0.76 -12.13 3.78
N GLU A 165 -1.05 -13.43 3.93
CA GLU A 165 -0.40 -14.28 4.94
C GLU A 165 1.13 -14.37 4.79
N GLY A 166 1.65 -14.23 3.57
CA GLY A 166 3.10 -14.16 3.33
C GLY A 166 3.79 -12.98 3.99
N SER A 167 3.04 -11.93 4.40
CA SER A 167 3.58 -10.76 5.10
C SER A 167 4.33 -11.13 6.38
N TRP A 168 3.80 -12.07 7.16
CA TRP A 168 4.43 -12.54 8.41
C TRP A 168 5.76 -13.23 8.16
N ARG A 169 5.81 -14.16 7.22
CA ARG A 169 7.03 -14.90 6.87
C ARG A 169 8.12 -13.95 6.36
N ILE A 170 7.75 -12.96 5.56
CA ILE A 170 8.68 -11.96 5.03
C ILE A 170 9.18 -11.05 6.16
N ALA A 171 8.29 -10.60 7.06
CA ALA A 171 8.67 -9.78 8.20
C ALA A 171 9.67 -10.52 9.11
N GLU A 172 9.41 -11.79 9.43
CA GLU A 172 10.29 -12.64 10.20
C GLU A 172 11.65 -12.85 9.53
N ALA A 173 11.65 -13.21 8.24
CA ALA A 173 12.88 -13.45 7.47
C ALA A 173 13.78 -12.22 7.37
N LEU A 174 13.20 -11.02 7.33
CA LEU A 174 13.92 -9.75 7.23
C LEU A 174 14.15 -9.07 8.59
N GLY A 175 13.62 -9.61 9.69
CA GLY A 175 13.69 -8.99 11.01
C GLY A 175 12.97 -7.64 11.08
N LEU A 176 11.89 -7.47 10.31
CA LEU A 176 11.12 -6.21 10.24
C LEU A 176 10.03 -6.17 11.30
N PRO A 177 9.81 -5.03 11.95
CA PRO A 177 8.69 -4.86 12.84
C PRO A 177 7.36 -4.93 12.07
N MET A 178 6.33 -5.41 12.75
CA MET A 178 4.97 -5.40 12.26
C MET A 178 4.10 -4.46 13.08
N GLY A 179 3.03 -3.95 12.47
CA GLY A 179 2.08 -3.10 13.16
C GLY A 179 0.85 -2.79 12.30
N LYS A 180 -0.29 -2.58 12.95
CA LYS A 180 -1.53 -2.25 12.26
C LYS A 180 -1.44 -0.84 11.67
N VAL A 181 -1.65 -0.75 10.36
CA VAL A 181 -1.76 0.53 9.64
C VAL A 181 -3.16 1.09 9.80
N THR A 182 -3.25 2.39 10.03
CA THR A 182 -4.51 3.11 10.09
C THR A 182 -4.55 4.21 9.06
N THR A 183 -5.64 4.30 8.33
CA THR A 183 -5.81 5.21 7.20
C THR A 183 -6.91 6.23 7.48
N GLY A 184 -6.66 7.47 7.13
CA GLY A 184 -7.64 8.55 7.15
C GLY A 184 -7.28 9.67 6.20
N SER A 185 -8.24 10.50 5.84
CA SER A 185 -8.07 11.53 4.82
C SER A 185 -7.41 12.82 5.35
N SER A 186 -7.12 12.91 6.64
CA SER A 186 -6.43 14.04 7.26
C SER A 186 -4.97 13.74 7.54
N PHE A 187 -4.10 14.72 7.28
CA PHE A 187 -2.67 14.61 7.63
C PHE A 187 -2.45 14.77 9.14
N ASP A 188 -3.14 15.70 9.75
CA ASP A 188 -3.13 15.94 11.20
C ASP A 188 -3.80 14.78 11.98
N LEU A 189 -3.84 14.89 13.28
CA LEU A 189 -4.40 13.88 14.18
C LEU A 189 -5.13 14.58 15.32
N SER A 190 -6.45 14.38 15.42
CA SER A 190 -7.22 14.85 16.57
C SER A 190 -7.04 13.91 17.78
N PRO A 191 -7.27 14.40 19.00
CA PRO A 191 -7.26 13.55 20.20
C PRO A 191 -8.26 12.39 20.13
N GLU A 192 -9.41 12.59 19.50
CA GLU A 192 -10.45 11.58 19.33
C GLU A 192 -10.00 10.49 18.36
N GLU A 193 -9.30 10.87 17.28
CA GLU A 193 -8.72 9.91 16.33
C GLU A 193 -7.58 9.12 16.98
N ASP A 194 -6.69 9.78 17.76
CA ASP A 194 -5.60 9.07 18.48
C ASP A 194 -6.17 8.03 19.44
N ALA A 195 -7.22 8.40 20.20
CA ALA A 195 -7.89 7.48 21.10
C ALA A 195 -8.56 6.30 20.36
N LEU A 196 -9.20 6.55 19.21
CA LEU A 196 -9.81 5.50 18.39
C LEU A 196 -8.75 4.58 17.79
N ILE A 197 -7.66 5.13 17.28
CA ILE A 197 -6.53 4.39 16.74
C ILE A 197 -5.94 3.47 17.80
N ASP A 198 -5.70 4.01 19.00
CA ASP A 198 -5.14 3.25 20.14
C ASP A 198 -6.06 2.13 20.59
N ALA A 199 -7.35 2.41 20.76
CA ALA A 199 -8.35 1.42 21.14
C ALA A 199 -8.47 0.24 20.15
N ASN A 200 -8.14 0.47 18.88
CA ASN A 200 -8.17 -0.54 17.84
C ASN A 200 -6.79 -1.14 17.50
N GLY A 201 -5.78 -0.82 18.30
CA GLY A 201 -4.43 -1.38 18.18
C GLY A 201 -3.62 -0.81 16.99
N GLY A 202 -3.98 0.37 16.47
CA GLY A 202 -3.23 1.05 15.43
C GLY A 202 -1.81 1.43 15.88
N ARG A 203 -0.86 1.37 14.96
CA ARG A 203 0.57 1.63 15.21
C ARG A 203 1.19 2.58 14.20
N LEU A 204 0.59 2.71 13.03
CA LEU A 204 1.07 3.51 11.91
C LEU A 204 -0.10 4.27 11.30
N LYS A 205 0.04 5.59 11.08
CA LYS A 205 -0.99 6.44 10.46
C LYS A 205 -0.52 6.91 9.08
N GLU A 206 -1.38 6.72 8.08
CA GLU A 206 -1.16 7.19 6.72
C GLU A 206 -2.52 7.46 6.03
N MET A 207 -2.55 7.67 4.69
CA MET A 207 -3.73 8.21 4.03
C MET A 207 -4.31 7.32 2.90
N GLU A 208 -3.76 6.14 2.59
CA GLU A 208 -4.12 5.35 1.40
C GLU A 208 -4.38 3.86 1.66
N GLY A 209 -3.66 3.25 2.59
CA GLY A 209 -3.52 1.81 2.71
C GLY A 209 -4.81 1.04 2.90
N ALA A 210 -5.76 1.56 3.68
CA ALA A 210 -7.06 0.91 3.86
C ALA A 210 -7.91 0.99 2.58
N ALA A 211 -7.80 2.05 1.79
CA ALA A 211 -8.48 2.16 0.51
C ALA A 211 -7.92 1.15 -0.50
N VAL A 212 -6.59 0.99 -0.56
CA VAL A 212 -5.94 -0.07 -1.35
C VAL A 212 -6.43 -1.46 -0.93
N ALA A 213 -6.40 -1.74 0.38
CA ALA A 213 -6.82 -3.04 0.90
C ALA A 213 -8.32 -3.31 0.68
N PHE A 214 -9.17 -2.30 0.81
CA PHE A 214 -10.59 -2.38 0.47
C PHE A 214 -10.79 -2.84 -0.97
N VAL A 215 -10.17 -2.17 -1.94
CA VAL A 215 -10.29 -2.52 -3.35
C VAL A 215 -9.74 -3.93 -3.61
N CYS A 216 -8.57 -4.25 -3.05
CA CYS A 216 -7.99 -5.60 -3.16
C CYS A 216 -8.94 -6.68 -2.61
N SER A 217 -9.67 -6.41 -1.52
CA SER A 217 -10.63 -7.34 -0.95
C SER A 217 -11.82 -7.61 -1.89
N LEU A 218 -12.31 -6.58 -2.60
CA LEU A 218 -13.39 -6.72 -3.58
C LEU A 218 -12.97 -7.59 -4.78
N TYR A 219 -11.71 -7.48 -5.20
CA TYR A 219 -11.16 -8.26 -6.31
C TYR A 219 -10.51 -9.57 -5.87
N LYS A 220 -10.46 -9.87 -4.57
CA LYS A 220 -9.79 -11.04 -3.98
C LYS A 220 -8.31 -11.14 -4.39
N VAL A 221 -7.64 -10.00 -4.53
CA VAL A 221 -6.21 -9.91 -4.80
C VAL A 221 -5.47 -9.80 -3.46
N PRO A 222 -4.43 -10.61 -3.22
CA PRO A 222 -3.60 -10.49 -2.03
C PRO A 222 -2.99 -9.09 -1.92
N VAL A 223 -2.96 -8.54 -0.69
CA VAL A 223 -2.39 -7.21 -0.42
C VAL A 223 -1.42 -7.26 0.75
N MET A 224 -0.26 -6.63 0.57
CA MET A 224 0.72 -6.32 1.62
C MET A 224 0.82 -4.80 1.75
N LEU A 225 1.12 -4.30 2.95
CA LEU A 225 1.45 -2.90 3.14
C LEU A 225 2.86 -2.80 3.71
N VAL A 226 3.67 -1.93 3.13
CA VAL A 226 5.06 -1.66 3.55
C VAL A 226 5.20 -0.15 3.73
N LYS A 227 5.42 0.27 4.97
CA LYS A 227 5.40 1.69 5.34
C LYS A 227 6.67 2.08 6.09
N ALA A 228 7.27 3.22 5.72
CA ALA A 228 8.45 3.78 6.39
C ALA A 228 8.06 5.03 7.19
N VAL A 229 8.53 5.12 8.43
CA VAL A 229 8.16 6.21 9.34
C VAL A 229 8.90 7.49 8.97
N THR A 230 8.16 8.59 8.75
CA THR A 230 8.68 9.93 8.52
C THR A 230 8.61 10.81 9.76
N ASN A 231 7.58 10.66 10.58
CA ASN A 231 7.34 11.49 11.74
C ASN A 231 6.76 10.70 12.92
N LEU A 232 7.00 11.18 14.12
CA LEU A 232 6.48 10.60 15.35
C LEU A 232 5.27 11.43 15.82
N ARG A 233 4.14 10.75 16.06
CA ARG A 233 2.84 11.39 16.31
C ARG A 233 2.65 11.81 17.77
N ASP A 234 3.37 11.21 18.69
CA ASP A 234 3.30 11.44 20.14
C ASP A 234 4.52 12.15 20.72
N VAL A 235 5.43 12.61 19.88
CA VAL A 235 6.50 13.51 20.27
C VAL A 235 5.97 14.93 20.06
N THR A 236 5.53 15.55 21.14
CA THR A 236 5.26 16.97 21.14
C THR A 236 6.61 17.68 21.03
N ILE A 237 6.94 18.20 19.85
CA ILE A 237 7.99 19.20 19.76
C ILE A 237 7.49 20.38 20.60
N ALA A 238 8.23 20.64 21.65
CA ALA A 238 7.83 21.56 22.69
C ALA A 238 7.81 23.01 22.16
N GLN A 239 6.69 23.41 21.59
CA GLN A 239 6.20 24.80 21.59
C GLN A 239 4.72 24.80 21.21
N PRO A 240 3.79 25.32 22.04
CA PRO A 240 2.37 25.36 21.75
C PRO A 240 1.94 26.25 20.58
N ASP A 241 2.85 27.06 20.04
CA ASP A 241 2.58 28.04 19.00
C ASP A 241 3.03 27.63 17.59
N GLU A 242 3.74 26.49 17.45
CA GLU A 242 4.15 25.97 16.16
C GLU A 242 3.20 24.84 15.73
N GLY A 243 2.12 25.22 15.06
CA GLY A 243 1.04 24.33 14.64
C GLY A 243 1.44 23.29 13.58
N THR A 244 0.51 22.95 12.69
CA THR A 244 0.62 21.96 11.61
C THR A 244 1.89 22.10 10.77
N ASP A 245 2.48 23.30 10.70
CA ASP A 245 3.69 23.59 9.91
C ASP A 245 4.90 22.79 10.39
N SER A 246 5.13 22.62 11.70
CA SER A 246 6.26 21.82 12.21
C SER A 246 6.19 20.34 11.83
N GLN A 247 5.00 19.77 11.76
CA GLN A 247 4.82 18.37 11.35
C GLN A 247 5.06 18.18 9.84
N ILE A 248 4.76 19.20 9.05
CA ILE A 248 5.04 19.20 7.60
C ILE A 248 6.55 19.32 7.35
N ASP A 249 7.23 20.17 8.09
CA ASP A 249 8.69 20.33 7.99
C ASP A 249 9.42 19.05 8.40
N ASP A 250 9.04 18.42 9.51
CA ASP A 250 9.57 17.12 9.94
C ASP A 250 9.34 16.03 8.89
N PHE A 251 8.15 16.00 8.30
CA PHE A 251 7.82 15.07 7.22
C PHE A 251 8.74 15.28 6.02
N GLN A 252 8.92 16.52 5.55
CA GLN A 252 9.73 16.82 4.38
C GLN A 252 11.23 16.51 4.62
N GLU A 253 11.76 16.85 5.79
CA GLU A 253 13.14 16.53 6.17
C GLU A 253 13.40 15.02 6.17
N ASN A 254 12.49 14.26 6.72
CA ASN A 254 12.64 12.82 6.89
C ASN A 254 12.20 12.00 5.66
N LEU A 255 11.48 12.59 4.70
CA LEU A 255 10.93 11.90 3.54
C LEU A 255 12.00 11.16 2.73
N LYS A 256 13.13 11.83 2.45
CA LYS A 256 14.24 11.22 1.70
C LYS A 256 14.82 10.00 2.41
N ARG A 257 15.02 10.08 3.72
CA ARG A 257 15.54 8.98 4.53
C ARG A 257 14.56 7.81 4.56
N ALA A 258 13.29 8.09 4.77
CA ALA A 258 12.24 7.07 4.81
C ALA A 258 12.07 6.39 3.44
N SER A 259 12.08 7.15 2.34
CA SER A 259 11.96 6.61 0.98
C SER A 259 13.16 5.71 0.59
N LEU A 260 14.38 6.03 1.04
CA LEU A 260 15.54 5.17 0.84
C LEU A 260 15.44 3.86 1.64
N SER A 261 15.03 3.93 2.90
CA SER A 261 14.78 2.74 3.74
C SER A 261 13.68 1.86 3.16
N LEU A 262 12.59 2.49 2.67
CA LEU A 262 11.51 1.81 1.99
C LEU A 262 12.01 1.06 0.74
N ARG A 263 12.81 1.70 -0.10
CA ARG A 263 13.43 1.06 -1.28
C ARG A 263 14.25 -0.16 -0.89
N GLU A 264 15.15 -0.03 0.08
CA GLU A 264 16.01 -1.13 0.52
C GLU A 264 15.20 -2.33 1.01
N THR A 265 14.11 -2.05 1.72
CA THR A 265 13.19 -3.08 2.21
C THR A 265 12.41 -3.72 1.05
N LEU A 266 11.86 -2.92 0.14
CA LEU A 266 11.11 -3.44 -1.02
C LEU A 266 11.96 -4.31 -1.93
N VAL A 267 13.23 -3.94 -2.18
CA VAL A 267 14.15 -4.77 -2.97
C VAL A 267 14.30 -6.16 -2.34
N LYS A 268 14.47 -6.26 -1.01
CA LYS A 268 14.56 -7.53 -0.30
C LYS A 268 13.24 -8.31 -0.36
N ILE A 269 12.10 -7.63 -0.16
CA ILE A 269 10.77 -8.25 -0.24
C ILE A 269 10.54 -8.86 -1.62
N ILE A 270 10.80 -8.09 -2.69
CA ILE A 270 10.61 -8.55 -4.08
C ILE A 270 11.47 -9.78 -4.37
N SER A 271 12.68 -9.86 -3.84
CA SER A 271 13.55 -11.03 -4.01
C SER A 271 13.10 -12.28 -3.26
N LEU A 272 12.18 -12.15 -2.30
CA LEU A 272 11.61 -13.27 -1.52
C LEU A 272 10.23 -13.70 -2.02
N CYS A 273 9.62 -12.92 -2.88
CA CYS A 273 8.34 -13.21 -3.51
C CYS A 273 8.48 -14.08 -4.76
#